data_15ec1973ba6388d1d6b12c7df2ff2e14
#
_entry.id   15ec1973ba6388d1d6b12c7df2ff2e14
#
_cell.length_a   1.000
_cell.length_b   1.000
_cell.length_c   1.000
_cell.angle_alpha   90.00
_cell.angle_beta   90.00
_cell.angle_gamma   90.00
#
_symmetry.space_group_name_H-M   'P 1'
#
loop_
_entity.id
_entity.type
_entity.pdbx_description
1 polymer ?
#
loop_
_entity_poly.entity_id
_entity_poly.type
_entity_poly.pdbx_seq_one_letter_code
_entity_poly.pdbx_strand_id
1 'polypeptide(L)'
;MLARAVDEYVRHVQIERGLSANTVAAYRRDLSAYVDWLTAEGVTEPREIVPAHVTGFSRALAAREDKPLGPSSLARVLSSVRGFHRFLLEEREVDGDVSRDVRPPKLGRRLPKALTIAQVESLLAATEGEEVASLRDHALLELLYATGARVSEVVGLNVDDVVEPDIVRLTGKGDKQRIVPLGSYARTAIDAYLVRVRPLLSAVGRATPALFL
;
A
#
# COMPACT_ATOMS: atom_id res chain seq x y z
N MET A 1 27.73 6.55 7.62
CA MET A 1 27.13 7.86 7.20
C MET A 1 25.88 7.67 6.34
N LEU A 2 25.87 6.73 5.39
CA LEU A 2 24.70 6.46 4.52
C LEU A 2 23.38 6.18 5.27
N ALA A 3 23.40 5.32 6.29
CA ALA A 3 22.19 5.01 7.06
C ALA A 3 21.57 6.25 7.74
N ARG A 4 22.40 7.16 8.24
CA ARG A 4 21.95 8.44 8.82
C ARG A 4 21.28 9.32 7.77
N ALA A 5 21.86 9.46 6.59
CA ALA A 5 21.30 10.25 5.51
C ALA A 5 19.93 9.66 5.05
N VAL A 6 19.79 8.33 5.03
CA VAL A 6 18.49 7.67 4.77
C VAL A 6 17.47 8.00 5.85
N ASP A 7 17.85 7.98 7.13
CA ASP A 7 16.92 8.33 8.23
C ASP A 7 16.46 9.79 8.15
N GLU A 8 17.35 10.70 7.77
CA GLU A 8 17.03 12.11 7.54
C GLU A 8 16.06 12.27 6.35
N TYR A 9 16.30 11.60 5.24
CA TYR A 9 15.37 11.58 4.11
C TYR A 9 14.00 10.99 4.46
N VAL A 10 13.99 9.87 5.18
CA VAL A 10 12.72 9.23 5.60
C VAL A 10 11.92 10.17 6.51
N ARG A 11 12.59 10.91 7.39
CA ARG A 11 11.96 11.93 8.24
C ARG A 11 11.42 13.09 7.40
N HIS A 12 12.19 13.59 6.43
CA HIS A 12 11.77 14.63 5.50
C HIS A 12 10.48 14.22 4.75
N VAL A 13 10.43 13.04 4.14
CA VAL A 13 9.25 12.60 3.40
C VAL A 13 8.03 12.34 4.29
N GLN A 14 8.25 11.97 5.54
CA GLN A 14 7.21 11.76 6.53
C GLN A 14 6.60 13.09 7.03
N ILE A 15 7.44 14.04 7.43
CA ILE A 15 7.03 15.26 8.12
C ILE A 15 6.72 16.37 7.10
N GLU A 16 7.65 16.68 6.21
CA GLU A 16 7.53 17.82 5.31
C GLU A 16 6.66 17.51 4.08
N ARG A 17 6.75 16.28 3.55
CA ARG A 17 5.96 15.86 2.40
C ARG A 17 4.65 15.15 2.76
N GLY A 18 4.42 14.83 4.02
CA GLY A 18 3.18 14.22 4.50
C GLY A 18 2.84 12.89 3.83
N LEU A 19 3.86 12.09 3.48
CA LEU A 19 3.60 10.80 2.83
C LEU A 19 2.96 9.81 3.81
N SER A 20 2.07 8.94 3.30
CA SER A 20 1.40 7.93 4.10
C SER A 20 2.40 6.98 4.78
N ALA A 21 2.05 6.45 5.96
CA ALA A 21 2.88 5.51 6.72
C ALA A 21 3.34 4.31 5.86
N ASN A 22 2.48 3.79 5.01
CA ASN A 22 2.81 2.69 4.10
C ASN A 22 3.87 3.09 3.06
N THR A 23 3.82 4.31 2.54
CA THR A 23 4.82 4.83 1.60
C THR A 23 6.16 5.03 2.30
N VAL A 24 6.14 5.62 3.50
CA VAL A 24 7.34 5.81 4.33
C VAL A 24 8.00 4.48 4.66
N ALA A 25 7.21 3.47 5.09
CA ALA A 25 7.71 2.14 5.38
C ALA A 25 8.29 1.44 4.12
N ALA A 26 7.68 1.64 2.95
CA ALA A 26 8.21 1.12 1.70
C ALA A 26 9.55 1.78 1.33
N TYR A 27 9.64 3.12 1.44
CA TYR A 27 10.88 3.85 1.17
C TYR A 27 12.00 3.43 2.13
N ARG A 28 11.69 3.27 3.41
CA ARG A 28 12.68 2.78 4.39
C ARG A 28 13.23 1.41 4.00
N ARG A 29 12.38 0.46 3.63
CA ARG A 29 12.82 -0.89 3.20
C ARG A 29 13.68 -0.84 1.94
N ASP A 30 13.26 -0.04 0.94
CA ASP A 30 13.97 0.08 -0.33
C ASP A 30 15.36 0.68 -0.12
N LEU A 31 15.45 1.74 0.69
CA LEU A 31 16.69 2.45 0.96
C LEU A 31 17.61 1.69 1.91
N SER A 32 17.07 0.93 2.86
CA SER A 32 17.88 0.01 3.65
C SER A 32 18.60 -1.00 2.75
N ALA A 33 17.86 -1.64 1.83
CA ALA A 33 18.46 -2.57 0.87
C ALA A 33 19.47 -1.89 -0.07
N TYR A 34 19.27 -0.61 -0.38
CA TYR A 34 20.23 0.16 -1.19
C TYR A 34 21.50 0.47 -0.41
N VAL A 35 21.40 0.84 0.87
CA VAL A 35 22.56 1.06 1.76
C VAL A 35 23.36 -0.24 1.95
N ASP A 36 22.68 -1.36 2.17
CA ASP A 36 23.32 -2.67 2.30
C ASP A 36 24.12 -3.02 1.03
N TRP A 37 23.54 -2.78 -0.14
CA TRP A 37 24.19 -2.94 -1.44
C TRP A 37 25.44 -2.05 -1.55
N LEU A 38 25.30 -0.75 -1.29
CA LEU A 38 26.41 0.21 -1.36
C LEU A 38 27.55 -0.16 -0.41
N THR A 39 27.21 -0.60 0.80
CA THR A 39 28.21 -1.03 1.80
C THR A 39 28.97 -2.26 1.31
N ALA A 40 28.29 -3.20 0.65
CA ALA A 40 28.94 -4.37 0.05
C ALA A 40 29.88 -4.00 -1.12
N GLU A 41 29.57 -2.91 -1.85
CA GLU A 41 30.46 -2.33 -2.89
C GLU A 41 31.57 -1.44 -2.31
N GLY A 42 31.70 -1.33 -0.97
CA GLY A 42 32.73 -0.54 -0.30
C GLY A 42 32.41 0.95 -0.19
N VAL A 43 31.19 1.38 -0.52
CA VAL A 43 30.76 2.79 -0.44
C VAL A 43 30.22 3.08 0.96
N THR A 44 30.78 4.09 1.62
CA THR A 44 30.43 4.46 3.01
C THR A 44 29.80 5.85 3.13
N GLU A 45 30.04 6.72 2.16
CA GLU A 45 29.58 8.11 2.15
C GLU A 45 28.74 8.45 0.90
N PRO A 46 27.78 9.37 1.01
CA PRO A 46 26.95 9.79 -0.13
C PRO A 46 27.76 10.30 -1.34
N ARG A 47 28.88 10.99 -1.11
CA ARG A 47 29.72 11.57 -2.17
C ARG A 47 30.50 10.54 -2.99
N GLU A 48 30.63 9.33 -2.48
CA GLU A 48 31.33 8.22 -3.17
C GLU A 48 30.38 7.50 -4.15
N ILE A 49 29.07 7.78 -4.08
CA ILE A 49 28.10 7.12 -4.94
C ILE A 49 28.24 7.66 -6.38
N VAL A 50 28.35 6.74 -7.32
CA VAL A 50 28.39 7.04 -8.77
C VAL A 50 27.22 6.40 -9.50
N PRO A 51 26.86 6.84 -10.73
CA PRO A 51 25.74 6.28 -11.48
C PRO A 51 25.82 4.75 -11.67
N ALA A 52 27.03 4.20 -11.72
CA ALA A 52 27.25 2.76 -11.83
C ALA A 52 26.69 1.99 -10.63
N HIS A 53 26.77 2.53 -9.41
CA HIS A 53 26.22 1.91 -8.22
C HIS A 53 24.69 1.82 -8.29
N VAL A 54 23.99 2.88 -8.72
CA VAL A 54 22.54 2.87 -8.88
C VAL A 54 22.09 1.85 -9.93
N THR A 55 22.83 1.78 -11.05
CA THR A 55 22.57 0.81 -12.11
C THR A 55 22.85 -0.63 -11.66
N GLY A 56 23.97 -0.84 -10.94
CA GLY A 56 24.37 -2.12 -10.35
C GLY A 56 23.31 -2.64 -9.38
N PHE A 57 22.85 -1.79 -8.47
CA PHE A 57 21.76 -2.13 -7.55
C PHE A 57 20.49 -2.60 -8.27
N SER A 58 20.08 -1.85 -9.31
CA SER A 58 18.90 -2.23 -10.11
C SER A 58 19.07 -3.60 -10.78
N ARG A 59 20.28 -3.89 -11.30
CA ARG A 59 20.58 -5.20 -11.90
C ARG A 59 20.62 -6.32 -10.86
N ALA A 60 21.21 -6.08 -9.69
CA ALA A 60 21.24 -7.04 -8.60
C ALA A 60 19.83 -7.41 -8.13
N LEU A 61 18.91 -6.44 -8.01
CA LEU A 61 17.52 -6.68 -7.66
C LEU A 61 16.78 -7.53 -8.71
N ALA A 62 17.08 -7.32 -10.00
CA ALA A 62 16.51 -8.09 -11.11
C ALA A 62 17.05 -9.52 -11.18
N ALA A 63 18.30 -9.73 -10.73
CA ALA A 63 19.03 -10.99 -10.83
C ALA A 63 18.99 -11.81 -9.52
N ARG A 64 18.20 -11.41 -8.51
CA ARG A 64 18.07 -12.17 -7.25
C ARG A 64 17.64 -13.61 -7.51
N GLU A 65 18.37 -14.57 -6.95
CA GLU A 65 18.08 -16.01 -7.12
C GLU A 65 16.74 -16.41 -6.52
N ASP A 66 16.46 -15.97 -5.26
CA ASP A 66 15.24 -16.37 -4.56
C ASP A 66 13.98 -15.68 -5.09
N LYS A 67 14.05 -14.39 -5.43
CA LYS A 67 12.89 -13.61 -5.81
C LYS A 67 13.28 -12.41 -6.66
N PRO A 68 13.48 -12.59 -7.97
CA PRO A 68 13.82 -11.49 -8.88
C PRO A 68 12.68 -10.47 -8.93
N LEU A 69 13.04 -9.18 -8.87
CA LEU A 69 12.04 -8.12 -8.96
C LEU A 69 11.63 -7.87 -10.42
N GLY A 70 10.33 -7.93 -10.66
CA GLY A 70 9.76 -7.57 -11.94
C GLY A 70 9.89 -6.05 -12.26
N PRO A 71 9.70 -5.65 -13.54
CA PRO A 71 9.93 -4.27 -14.00
C PRO A 71 9.18 -3.20 -13.21
N SER A 72 7.93 -3.44 -12.81
CA SER A 72 7.14 -2.48 -12.03
C SER A 72 7.68 -2.29 -10.61
N SER A 73 8.13 -3.38 -9.97
CA SER A 73 8.73 -3.31 -8.64
C SER A 73 10.08 -2.60 -8.69
N LEU A 74 10.91 -2.88 -9.71
CA LEU A 74 12.17 -2.17 -9.93
C LEU A 74 11.94 -0.67 -10.15
N ALA A 75 10.97 -0.29 -10.98
CA ALA A 75 10.65 1.12 -11.21
C ALA A 75 10.22 1.83 -9.91
N ARG A 76 9.47 1.14 -9.05
CA ARG A 76 9.08 1.66 -7.73
C ARG A 76 10.28 1.85 -6.81
N VAL A 77 11.15 0.85 -6.70
CA VAL A 77 12.39 0.94 -5.89
C VAL A 77 13.29 2.05 -6.40
N LEU A 78 13.48 2.17 -7.71
CA LEU A 78 14.25 3.27 -8.29
C LEU A 78 13.64 4.64 -8.02
N SER A 79 12.30 4.74 -7.86
CA SER A 79 11.66 5.99 -7.47
C SER A 79 12.06 6.43 -6.06
N SER A 80 12.17 5.52 -5.09
CA SER A 80 12.64 5.84 -3.73
C SER A 80 14.13 6.22 -3.73
N VAL A 81 14.97 5.50 -4.47
CA VAL A 81 16.40 5.81 -4.63
C VAL A 81 16.61 7.18 -5.27
N ARG A 82 15.88 7.49 -6.36
CA ARG A 82 15.95 8.81 -7.01
C ARG A 82 15.47 9.95 -6.11
N GLY A 83 14.42 9.69 -5.31
CA GLY A 83 13.96 10.65 -4.30
C GLY A 83 15.04 10.95 -3.27
N PHE A 84 15.76 9.92 -2.82
CA PHE A 84 16.86 10.05 -1.89
C PHE A 84 18.05 10.85 -2.48
N HIS A 85 18.48 10.54 -3.71
CA HIS A 85 19.57 11.30 -4.35
C HIS A 85 19.20 12.76 -4.60
N ARG A 86 17.94 13.04 -4.94
CA ARG A 86 17.46 14.42 -5.05
C ARG A 86 17.52 15.15 -3.70
N PHE A 87 17.10 14.50 -2.63
CA PHE A 87 17.20 15.05 -1.28
C PHE A 87 18.66 15.36 -0.89
N LEU A 88 19.59 14.43 -1.14
CA LEU A 88 21.02 14.68 -0.89
C LEU A 88 21.55 15.92 -1.64
N LEU A 89 21.09 16.14 -2.87
CA LEU A 89 21.45 17.33 -3.65
C LEU A 89 20.82 18.60 -3.07
N GLU A 90 19.55 18.56 -2.68
CA GLU A 90 18.82 19.67 -2.07
C GLU A 90 19.46 20.09 -0.73
N GLU A 91 19.92 19.13 0.07
CA GLU A 91 20.62 19.33 1.35
C GLU A 91 22.13 19.67 1.16
N ARG A 92 22.62 19.73 -0.09
CA ARG A 92 24.03 20.00 -0.42
C ARG A 92 25.03 18.98 0.15
N GLU A 93 24.56 17.78 0.42
CA GLU A 93 25.40 16.65 0.83
C GLU A 93 26.24 16.12 -0.34
N VAL A 94 25.78 16.33 -1.58
CA VAL A 94 26.42 15.97 -2.84
C VAL A 94 26.34 17.11 -3.84
N ASP A 95 27.26 17.14 -4.83
CA ASP A 95 27.32 18.18 -5.85
C ASP A 95 26.44 17.88 -7.09
N GLY A 96 25.88 16.66 -7.19
CA GLY A 96 25.06 16.24 -8.33
C GLY A 96 24.19 15.03 -8.02
N ASP A 97 23.07 14.90 -8.74
CA ASP A 97 22.17 13.76 -8.66
C ASP A 97 22.64 12.65 -9.60
N VAL A 98 23.36 11.67 -9.07
CA VAL A 98 23.89 10.51 -9.80
C VAL A 98 22.80 9.55 -10.31
N SER A 99 21.58 9.68 -9.82
CA SER A 99 20.44 8.85 -10.25
C SER A 99 19.68 9.43 -11.44
N ARG A 100 19.98 10.69 -11.84
CA ARG A 100 19.21 11.44 -12.84
C ARG A 100 19.08 10.71 -14.16
N ASP A 101 20.17 10.13 -14.66
CA ASP A 101 20.22 9.49 -15.97
C ASP A 101 19.97 7.97 -15.93
N VAL A 102 19.78 7.40 -14.74
CA VAL A 102 19.43 5.98 -14.59
C VAL A 102 17.98 5.78 -14.96
N ARG A 103 17.73 5.10 -16.08
CA ARG A 103 16.38 4.87 -16.61
C ARG A 103 15.75 3.65 -15.95
N PRO A 104 14.51 3.77 -15.44
CA PRO A 104 13.76 2.62 -14.98
C PRO A 104 13.44 1.67 -16.17
N PRO A 105 13.22 0.38 -15.90
CA PRO A 105 12.79 -0.56 -16.93
C PRO A 105 11.53 -0.06 -17.63
N LYS A 106 11.43 -0.29 -18.95
CA LYS A 106 10.20 0.01 -19.70
C LYS A 106 9.07 -0.88 -19.19
N LEU A 107 8.02 -0.26 -18.69
CA LEU A 107 6.80 -0.96 -18.30
C LEU A 107 5.95 -1.22 -19.54
N GLY A 108 5.65 -2.48 -19.82
CA GLY A 108 4.62 -2.82 -20.79
C GLY A 108 3.25 -2.29 -20.32
N ARG A 109 2.47 -1.74 -21.24
CA ARG A 109 1.07 -1.38 -20.95
C ARG A 109 0.27 -2.65 -20.68
N ARG A 110 -0.04 -2.91 -19.41
CA ARG A 110 -1.01 -3.93 -19.03
C ARG A 110 -2.36 -3.26 -18.85
N LEU A 111 -3.35 -3.67 -19.64
CA LEU A 111 -4.73 -3.30 -19.36
C LEU A 111 -5.19 -3.98 -18.07
N PRO A 112 -5.92 -3.26 -17.21
CA PRO A 112 -6.54 -3.87 -16.03
C PRO A 112 -7.42 -5.05 -16.46
N LYS A 113 -7.27 -6.19 -15.81
CA LYS A 113 -8.18 -7.33 -15.98
C LYS A 113 -9.36 -7.12 -15.04
N ALA A 114 -10.45 -6.58 -15.56
CA ALA A 114 -11.70 -6.52 -14.81
C ALA A 114 -12.30 -7.93 -14.71
N LEU A 115 -12.93 -8.23 -13.58
CA LEU A 115 -13.75 -9.43 -13.42
C LEU A 115 -15.01 -9.29 -14.25
N THR A 116 -15.50 -10.40 -14.83
CA THR A 116 -16.81 -10.45 -15.44
C THR A 116 -17.92 -10.50 -14.37
N ILE A 117 -19.15 -10.17 -14.75
CA ILE A 117 -20.30 -10.26 -13.83
C ILE A 117 -20.40 -11.68 -13.25
N ALA A 118 -20.33 -12.72 -14.08
CA ALA A 118 -20.39 -14.11 -13.64
C ALA A 118 -19.27 -14.49 -12.64
N GLN A 119 -18.07 -13.90 -12.79
CA GLN A 119 -16.98 -14.12 -11.83
C GLN A 119 -17.24 -13.42 -10.50
N VAL A 120 -17.86 -12.24 -10.52
CA VAL A 120 -18.26 -11.53 -9.29
C VAL A 120 -19.36 -12.29 -8.58
N GLU A 121 -20.39 -12.74 -9.30
CA GLU A 121 -21.48 -13.56 -8.76
C GLU A 121 -20.93 -14.85 -8.11
N SER A 122 -20.01 -15.54 -8.79
CA SER A 122 -19.36 -16.74 -8.25
C SER A 122 -18.54 -16.46 -6.99
N LEU A 123 -17.89 -15.30 -6.93
CA LEU A 123 -17.11 -14.88 -5.76
C LEU A 123 -18.01 -14.59 -4.55
N LEU A 124 -19.13 -13.91 -4.77
CA LEU A 124 -20.13 -13.63 -3.73
C LEU A 124 -20.79 -14.92 -3.25
N ALA A 125 -21.22 -15.79 -4.17
CA ALA A 125 -21.82 -17.09 -3.84
C ALA A 125 -20.85 -18.00 -3.03
N ALA A 126 -19.55 -17.91 -3.25
CA ALA A 126 -18.58 -18.68 -2.48
C ALA A 126 -18.48 -18.30 -0.99
N THR A 127 -19.06 -17.15 -0.61
CA THR A 127 -19.13 -16.69 0.78
C THR A 127 -20.52 -16.86 1.39
N GLU A 128 -21.48 -17.42 0.66
CA GLU A 128 -22.80 -17.74 1.22
C GLU A 128 -22.68 -18.83 2.29
N GLY A 129 -23.39 -18.64 3.41
CA GLY A 129 -23.39 -19.58 4.52
C GLY A 129 -23.73 -18.90 5.83
N GLU A 130 -23.94 -19.74 6.86
CA GLU A 130 -24.34 -19.32 8.21
C GLU A 130 -23.15 -19.24 9.19
N GLU A 131 -21.94 -19.60 8.75
CA GLU A 131 -20.76 -19.59 9.58
C GLU A 131 -20.27 -18.15 9.83
N VAL A 132 -19.59 -17.96 10.97
CA VAL A 132 -19.06 -16.64 11.38
C VAL A 132 -18.18 -16.01 10.29
N ALA A 133 -17.27 -16.80 9.72
CA ALA A 133 -16.37 -16.32 8.66
C ALA A 133 -17.14 -16.02 7.37
N SER A 134 -18.09 -16.87 6.97
CA SER A 134 -18.90 -16.70 5.77
C SER A 134 -19.71 -15.39 5.81
N LEU A 135 -20.44 -15.15 6.88
CA LEU A 135 -21.24 -13.93 7.04
C LEU A 135 -20.39 -12.65 7.07
N ARG A 136 -19.19 -12.70 7.69
CA ARG A 136 -18.26 -11.58 7.67
C ARG A 136 -17.73 -11.31 6.26
N ASP A 137 -17.24 -12.35 5.61
CA ASP A 137 -16.59 -12.23 4.31
C ASP A 137 -17.62 -11.86 3.23
N HIS A 138 -18.84 -12.36 3.34
CA HIS A 138 -19.96 -11.97 2.46
C HIS A 138 -20.27 -10.48 2.60
N ALA A 139 -20.43 -9.97 3.83
CA ALA A 139 -20.68 -8.55 4.08
C ALA A 139 -19.53 -7.65 3.54
N LEU A 140 -18.28 -8.09 3.69
CA LEU A 140 -17.10 -7.37 3.19
C LEU A 140 -17.09 -7.33 1.65
N LEU A 141 -17.36 -8.45 0.98
CA LEU A 141 -17.36 -8.52 -0.48
C LEU A 141 -18.54 -7.76 -1.09
N GLU A 142 -19.73 -7.87 -0.51
CA GLU A 142 -20.92 -7.11 -0.94
C GLU A 142 -20.67 -5.60 -0.81
N LEU A 143 -20.04 -5.15 0.30
CA LEU A 143 -19.69 -3.75 0.49
C LEU A 143 -18.66 -3.26 -0.52
N LEU A 144 -17.63 -4.05 -0.81
CA LEU A 144 -16.62 -3.74 -1.85
C LEU A 144 -17.28 -3.61 -3.22
N TYR A 145 -18.17 -4.53 -3.58
CA TYR A 145 -18.86 -4.53 -4.86
C TYR A 145 -19.81 -3.35 -5.01
N ALA A 146 -20.66 -3.10 -4.01
CA ALA A 146 -21.63 -2.01 -4.03
C ALA A 146 -21.00 -0.62 -4.12
N THR A 147 -19.83 -0.43 -3.46
CA THR A 147 -19.25 0.91 -3.31
C THR A 147 -18.06 1.19 -4.25
N GLY A 148 -17.46 0.15 -4.83
CA GLY A 148 -16.20 0.28 -5.57
C GLY A 148 -15.06 0.82 -4.70
N ALA A 149 -15.16 0.65 -3.39
CA ALA A 149 -14.15 1.13 -2.44
C ALA A 149 -12.86 0.31 -2.53
N ARG A 150 -11.74 0.90 -2.08
CA ARG A 150 -10.51 0.16 -1.91
C ARG A 150 -10.62 -0.75 -0.70
N VAL A 151 -9.97 -1.93 -0.75
CA VAL A 151 -9.92 -2.85 0.39
C VAL A 151 -9.51 -2.13 1.69
N SER A 152 -8.50 -1.26 1.63
CA SER A 152 -8.05 -0.50 2.81
C SER A 152 -9.10 0.49 3.35
N GLU A 153 -9.96 1.01 2.51
CA GLU A 153 -11.07 1.88 2.93
C GLU A 153 -12.15 1.07 3.66
N VAL A 154 -12.48 -0.10 3.13
CA VAL A 154 -13.51 -0.98 3.72
C VAL A 154 -13.05 -1.59 5.05
N VAL A 155 -11.83 -2.14 5.12
CA VAL A 155 -11.31 -2.72 6.36
C VAL A 155 -10.99 -1.68 7.44
N GLY A 156 -10.88 -0.42 7.05
CA GLY A 156 -10.69 0.71 7.97
C GLY A 156 -11.98 1.36 8.47
N LEU A 157 -13.15 0.87 8.04
CA LEU A 157 -14.44 1.42 8.48
C LEU A 157 -14.71 1.16 9.97
N ASN A 158 -15.33 2.13 10.60
CA ASN A 158 -15.98 1.98 11.89
C ASN A 158 -17.49 1.73 11.72
N VAL A 159 -18.14 1.23 12.75
CA VAL A 159 -19.60 1.05 12.75
C VAL A 159 -20.33 2.35 12.43
N ASP A 160 -19.87 3.47 13.00
CA ASP A 160 -20.46 4.79 12.80
C ASP A 160 -20.24 5.38 11.39
N ASP A 161 -19.44 4.74 10.55
CA ASP A 161 -19.28 5.14 9.16
C ASP A 161 -20.41 4.61 8.25
N VAL A 162 -21.18 3.65 8.74
CA VAL A 162 -22.49 3.27 8.17
C VAL A 162 -23.54 4.20 8.79
N VAL A 163 -23.65 5.43 8.26
CA VAL A 163 -24.32 6.56 8.92
C VAL A 163 -25.84 6.45 8.88
N GLU A 164 -26.38 5.91 7.80
CA GLU A 164 -27.82 5.70 7.59
C GLU A 164 -28.05 4.38 6.86
N PRO A 165 -29.29 3.89 6.81
CA PRO A 165 -29.54 2.57 6.24
C PRO A 165 -28.89 2.33 4.87
N ASP A 166 -28.75 3.36 4.07
CA ASP A 166 -28.33 3.24 2.67
C ASP A 166 -27.06 4.05 2.32
N ILE A 167 -26.26 4.49 3.31
CA ILE A 167 -25.11 5.35 3.08
C ILE A 167 -23.91 4.88 3.89
N VAL A 168 -22.73 4.87 3.25
CA VAL A 168 -21.42 4.66 3.92
C VAL A 168 -20.48 5.83 3.64
N ARG A 169 -19.79 6.28 4.68
CA ARG A 169 -18.73 7.28 4.62
C ARG A 169 -17.39 6.60 4.48
N LEU A 170 -16.74 6.75 3.34
CA LEU A 170 -15.43 6.19 3.05
C LEU A 170 -14.34 7.25 3.20
N THR A 171 -13.27 6.91 3.91
CA THR A 171 -12.09 7.76 4.07
C THR A 171 -10.95 7.24 3.21
N GLY A 172 -10.54 8.01 2.21
CA GLY A 172 -9.52 7.66 1.25
C GLY A 172 -8.14 8.25 1.57
N LYS A 173 -7.25 8.21 0.59
CA LYS A 173 -5.89 8.74 0.72
C LYS A 173 -5.91 10.25 1.05
N GLY A 174 -5.16 10.64 2.09
CA GLY A 174 -5.07 12.02 2.57
C GLY A 174 -6.31 12.49 3.29
N ASP A 175 -6.99 11.58 4.03
CA ASP A 175 -8.20 11.81 4.82
C ASP A 175 -9.38 12.40 4.04
N LYS A 176 -9.35 12.24 2.69
CA LYS A 176 -10.46 12.69 1.85
C LYS A 176 -11.64 11.76 2.05
N GLN A 177 -12.75 12.33 2.53
CA GLN A 177 -13.98 11.61 2.74
C GLN A 177 -14.90 11.72 1.53
N ARG A 178 -15.65 10.63 1.27
CA ARG A 178 -16.75 10.60 0.32
C ARG A 178 -17.89 9.76 0.87
N ILE A 179 -19.09 10.13 0.50
CA ILE A 179 -20.32 9.41 0.84
C ILE A 179 -20.72 8.60 -0.38
N VAL A 180 -21.04 7.32 -0.16
CA VAL A 180 -21.43 6.39 -1.21
C VAL A 180 -22.72 5.69 -0.79
N PRO A 181 -23.73 5.58 -1.69
CA PRO A 181 -24.92 4.81 -1.38
C PRO A 181 -24.63 3.32 -1.28
N LEU A 182 -25.34 2.64 -0.39
CA LEU A 182 -25.35 1.18 -0.25
C LEU A 182 -26.55 0.63 -1.00
N GLY A 183 -26.34 -0.37 -1.84
CA GLY A 183 -27.44 -1.14 -2.41
C GLY A 183 -28.05 -2.11 -1.37
N SER A 184 -29.25 -2.59 -1.63
CA SER A 184 -30.00 -3.48 -0.72
C SER A 184 -29.24 -4.76 -0.35
N TYR A 185 -28.51 -5.36 -1.29
CA TYR A 185 -27.71 -6.57 -1.03
C TYR A 185 -26.61 -6.32 0.01
N ALA A 186 -25.81 -5.28 -0.20
CA ALA A 186 -24.75 -4.90 0.74
C ALA A 186 -25.34 -4.54 2.11
N ARG A 187 -26.47 -3.84 2.13
CA ARG A 187 -27.17 -3.51 3.38
C ARG A 187 -27.59 -4.76 4.14
N THR A 188 -28.28 -5.69 3.47
CA THR A 188 -28.71 -6.95 4.09
C THR A 188 -27.54 -7.77 4.63
N ALA A 189 -26.45 -7.84 3.87
CA ALA A 189 -25.25 -8.56 4.30
C ALA A 189 -24.57 -7.91 5.53
N ILE A 190 -24.46 -6.57 5.54
CA ILE A 190 -23.92 -5.82 6.68
C ILE A 190 -24.80 -5.99 7.93
N ASP A 191 -26.12 -5.91 7.80
CA ASP A 191 -27.03 -6.09 8.92
C ASP A 191 -26.94 -7.50 9.50
N ALA A 192 -26.89 -8.52 8.66
CA ALA A 192 -26.68 -9.90 9.09
C ALA A 192 -25.36 -10.06 9.87
N TYR A 193 -24.27 -9.48 9.36
CA TYR A 193 -22.98 -9.48 10.04
C TYR A 193 -23.01 -8.74 11.39
N LEU A 194 -23.57 -7.53 11.42
CA LEU A 194 -23.63 -6.68 12.63
C LEU A 194 -24.45 -7.34 13.75
N VAL A 195 -25.55 -8.00 13.40
CA VAL A 195 -26.47 -8.61 14.38
C VAL A 195 -25.97 -9.99 14.84
N ARG A 196 -25.48 -10.83 13.91
CA ARG A 196 -25.25 -12.26 14.18
C ARG A 196 -23.81 -12.59 14.48
N VAL A 197 -22.86 -11.84 13.94
CA VAL A 197 -21.43 -12.20 13.96
C VAL A 197 -20.57 -11.24 14.77
N ARG A 198 -20.69 -9.95 14.49
CA ARG A 198 -19.83 -8.94 15.14
C ARG A 198 -19.90 -8.98 16.67
N PRO A 199 -21.06 -9.18 17.33
CA PRO A 199 -21.11 -9.30 18.78
C PRO A 199 -20.30 -10.50 19.33
N LEU A 200 -20.30 -11.64 18.61
CA LEU A 200 -19.55 -12.83 18.99
C LEU A 200 -18.02 -12.56 18.93
N LEU A 201 -17.57 -11.91 17.86
CA LEU A 201 -16.16 -11.55 17.69
C LEU A 201 -15.72 -10.48 18.71
N SER A 202 -16.56 -9.50 18.97
CA SER A 202 -16.31 -8.44 19.94
C SER A 202 -16.21 -8.95 21.38
N ALA A 203 -16.92 -10.03 21.71
CA ALA A 203 -16.91 -10.61 23.07
C ALA A 203 -15.58 -11.28 23.44
N VAL A 204 -14.80 -11.74 22.48
CA VAL A 204 -13.50 -12.40 22.69
C VAL A 204 -12.30 -11.50 22.45
N GLY A 205 -12.52 -10.27 21.95
CA GLY A 205 -11.49 -9.29 21.60
C GLY A 205 -11.47 -8.06 22.51
N ARG A 206 -10.67 -7.06 22.09
CA ARG A 206 -10.71 -5.73 22.70
C ARG A 206 -11.87 -4.93 22.11
N ALA A 207 -12.51 -4.09 22.94
CA ALA A 207 -13.50 -3.15 22.44
C ALA A 207 -12.89 -2.24 21.36
N THR A 208 -13.52 -2.19 20.20
CA THR A 208 -13.07 -1.40 19.06
C THR A 208 -14.26 -0.89 18.26
N PRO A 209 -14.21 0.34 17.72
CA PRO A 209 -15.25 0.84 16.83
C PRO A 209 -15.22 0.20 15.43
N ALA A 210 -14.19 -0.58 15.08
CA ALA A 210 -14.05 -1.17 13.76
C ALA A 210 -15.31 -1.93 13.32
N LEU A 211 -15.72 -1.73 12.07
CA LEU A 211 -16.86 -2.43 11.50
C LEU A 211 -16.56 -3.93 11.38
N PHE A 212 -15.46 -4.28 10.73
CA PHE A 212 -15.03 -5.67 10.56
C PHE A 212 -13.99 -6.08 11.59
N LEU A 213 -14.19 -7.28 12.17
CA LEU A 213 -13.35 -7.88 13.22
C LEU A 213 -12.79 -9.22 12.76
#